data_cb2575911f99753a8497fe13a7e14bfa
#
_entry.id   cb2575911f99753a8497fe13a7e14bfa
#
_cell.length_a   1.000
_cell.length_b   1.000
_cell.length_c   1.000
_cell.angle_alpha   90.00
_cell.angle_beta   90.00
_cell.angle_gamma   90.00
#
_symmetry.space_group_name_H-M   'P 1'
#
loop_
_entity.id
_entity.type
_entity.pdbx_description
1 polymer ?
#
loop_
_entity_poly.entity_id
_entity_poly.type
_entity_poly.pdbx_seq_one_letter_code
_entity_poly.pdbx_strand_id
1 'polypeptide(L)'
;MAGLVTSQPLLVVVAGPTASGKTALSLELAEALGGEIVSCDSVAIYREMELGTAKPSTAERDRVPHHMVDIVSPSVIYTAGDYGRAARIAVADIARRGRVPIVTGGTGLYLRALLDGLSHAPQRDDALRARLQRAVDRRGPGVLQRALRRLDPAAAERIHANDASKLIRAIEVSVLQGRPMTQGWSEQRREPLTGFRVVHIGLQPDRAALYARINARCDAMFREGLVAETDGLVARYGADCRALHALGYAEAQAVLRGELTEAQAIVKAQQGHRNYAKRQGTWFRVDARIQWIAGFGTDATGAALRMVEAA
;
A
#
# COMPACT_ATOMS: atom_id res chain seq x y z
N MET A 1 -23.23 40.81 7.11
CA MET A 1 -22.02 40.16 6.59
C MET A 1 -22.36 38.69 6.36
N ALA A 2 -22.63 38.31 5.13
CA ALA A 2 -22.91 36.93 4.78
C ALA A 2 -21.55 36.17 4.93
N GLY A 3 -21.53 35.24 5.88
CA GLY A 3 -20.38 34.34 6.03
C GLY A 3 -20.16 33.53 4.74
N LEU A 4 -19.03 33.72 4.10
CA LEU A 4 -18.56 32.85 3.04
C LEU A 4 -18.53 31.42 3.62
N VAL A 5 -19.50 30.60 3.27
CA VAL A 5 -19.42 29.15 3.43
C VAL A 5 -18.31 28.71 2.47
N THR A 6 -17.09 28.73 2.92
CA THR A 6 -15.96 28.15 2.17
C THR A 6 -16.23 26.65 2.10
N SER A 7 -16.69 26.19 0.93
CA SER A 7 -16.86 24.76 0.69
C SER A 7 -15.51 24.07 0.96
N GLN A 8 -15.56 22.97 1.72
CA GLN A 8 -14.36 22.20 2.01
C GLN A 8 -13.65 21.78 0.70
N PRO A 9 -12.31 21.90 0.60
CA PRO A 9 -11.59 21.47 -0.57
C PRO A 9 -11.84 19.98 -0.85
N LEU A 10 -11.95 19.68 -2.13
CA LEU A 10 -12.15 18.31 -2.61
C LEU A 10 -10.89 17.47 -2.44
N LEU A 11 -11.06 16.23 -2.01
CA LEU A 11 -10.05 15.17 -2.05
C LEU A 11 -10.66 13.94 -2.74
N VAL A 12 -10.04 13.47 -3.81
CA VAL A 12 -10.49 12.26 -4.51
C VAL A 12 -9.58 11.07 -4.12
N VAL A 13 -10.18 9.94 -3.81
CA VAL A 13 -9.50 8.68 -3.53
C VAL A 13 -9.85 7.67 -4.62
N VAL A 14 -8.83 7.11 -5.29
CA VAL A 14 -8.97 6.06 -6.29
C VAL A 14 -8.35 4.77 -5.77
N ALA A 15 -9.18 3.86 -5.30
CA ALA A 15 -8.80 2.58 -4.73
C ALA A 15 -9.11 1.41 -5.68
N GLY A 16 -8.47 0.27 -5.44
CA GLY A 16 -8.76 -0.94 -6.21
C GLY A 16 -7.56 -1.89 -6.29
N PRO A 17 -7.74 -3.08 -6.86
CA PRO A 17 -6.68 -4.06 -6.98
C PRO A 17 -5.57 -3.61 -7.93
N THR A 18 -4.40 -4.23 -7.80
CA THR A 18 -3.31 -4.04 -8.77
C THR A 18 -3.80 -4.42 -10.17
N ALA A 19 -3.27 -3.77 -11.21
CA ALA A 19 -3.65 -3.92 -12.61
C ALA A 19 -5.09 -3.53 -12.98
N SER A 20 -5.87 -2.89 -12.09
CA SER A 20 -7.23 -2.40 -12.41
C SER A 20 -7.26 -1.13 -13.25
N GLY A 21 -6.11 -0.49 -13.52
CA GLY A 21 -6.04 0.75 -14.29
C GLY A 21 -6.21 2.04 -13.47
N LYS A 22 -6.01 1.98 -12.15
CA LYS A 22 -6.09 3.15 -11.26
C LYS A 22 -5.25 4.34 -11.73
N THR A 23 -4.01 4.08 -12.19
CA THR A 23 -3.12 5.13 -12.66
C THR A 23 -3.74 5.90 -13.84
N ALA A 24 -4.23 5.19 -14.84
CA ALA A 24 -4.88 5.80 -16.00
C ALA A 24 -6.11 6.62 -15.61
N LEU A 25 -7.00 6.07 -14.76
CA LEU A 25 -8.17 6.82 -14.26
C LEU A 25 -7.73 8.06 -13.47
N SER A 26 -6.70 7.96 -12.64
CA SER A 26 -6.23 9.09 -11.83
C SER A 26 -5.62 10.21 -12.67
N LEU A 27 -4.95 9.88 -13.77
CA LEU A 27 -4.45 10.86 -14.74
C LEU A 27 -5.61 11.63 -15.40
N GLU A 28 -6.61 10.92 -15.93
CA GLU A 28 -7.80 11.54 -16.53
C GLU A 28 -8.54 12.45 -15.52
N LEU A 29 -8.71 11.99 -14.28
CA LEU A 29 -9.32 12.80 -13.23
C LEU A 29 -8.48 14.02 -12.88
N ALA A 30 -7.16 13.87 -12.82
CA ALA A 30 -6.25 14.97 -12.49
C ALA A 30 -6.30 16.07 -13.58
N GLU A 31 -6.28 15.68 -14.85
CA GLU A 31 -6.41 16.61 -15.96
C GLU A 31 -7.77 17.32 -15.97
N ALA A 32 -8.88 16.56 -15.78
CA ALA A 32 -10.22 17.11 -15.78
C ALA A 32 -10.51 18.06 -14.60
N LEU A 33 -9.94 17.78 -13.42
CA LEU A 33 -10.20 18.52 -12.18
C LEU A 33 -9.09 19.52 -11.83
N GLY A 34 -8.06 19.67 -12.67
CA GLY A 34 -6.90 20.50 -12.34
C GLY A 34 -6.15 20.00 -11.10
N GLY A 35 -6.02 18.69 -10.94
CA GLY A 35 -5.50 18.03 -9.76
C GLY A 35 -4.05 17.60 -9.86
N GLU A 36 -3.54 17.01 -8.76
CA GLU A 36 -2.23 16.39 -8.66
C GLU A 36 -2.37 15.04 -7.95
N ILE A 37 -1.53 14.07 -8.31
CA ILE A 37 -1.62 12.70 -7.84
C ILE A 37 -0.73 12.48 -6.61
N VAL A 38 -1.30 11.83 -5.58
CA VAL A 38 -0.57 11.34 -4.40
C VAL A 38 -0.60 9.81 -4.43
N SER A 39 0.55 9.19 -4.69
CA SER A 39 0.65 7.74 -4.75
C SER A 39 0.42 7.10 -3.38
N CYS A 40 -0.41 6.07 -3.33
CA CYS A 40 -0.70 5.26 -2.15
C CYS A 40 -0.23 3.82 -2.38
N ASP A 41 1.05 3.66 -2.70
CA ASP A 41 1.71 2.38 -2.94
C ASP A 41 2.97 2.24 -2.10
N SER A 42 3.11 1.12 -1.37
CA SER A 42 4.21 0.89 -0.44
C SER A 42 5.51 0.44 -1.08
N VAL A 43 5.52 0.26 -2.39
CA VAL A 43 6.73 -0.11 -3.13
C VAL A 43 7.16 1.01 -4.09
N ALA A 44 6.22 1.71 -4.71
CA ALA A 44 6.49 2.84 -5.59
C ALA A 44 7.19 4.03 -4.90
N ILE A 45 7.20 4.06 -3.57
CA ILE A 45 7.93 5.07 -2.78
C ILE A 45 9.45 4.92 -2.84
N TYR A 46 9.96 3.74 -3.19
CA TYR A 46 11.39 3.46 -3.23
C TYR A 46 12.01 3.89 -4.55
N ARG A 47 13.10 4.67 -4.49
CA ARG A 47 13.90 5.04 -5.66
C ARG A 47 14.52 3.80 -6.30
N GLU A 48 14.81 3.86 -7.59
CA GLU A 48 15.55 2.83 -8.33
C GLU A 48 14.83 1.47 -8.47
N MET A 49 13.69 1.29 -7.85
CA MET A 49 12.85 0.11 -8.00
C MET A 49 11.77 0.41 -9.06
N GLU A 50 12.07 0.18 -10.34
CA GLU A 50 11.23 0.64 -11.46
C GLU A 50 10.31 -0.47 -11.99
N LEU A 51 10.88 -1.53 -12.54
CA LEU A 51 10.14 -2.57 -13.28
C LEU A 51 9.15 -3.33 -12.39
N GLY A 52 9.58 -3.76 -11.20
CA GLY A 52 8.73 -4.53 -10.29
C GLY A 52 7.65 -3.74 -9.56
N THR A 53 7.64 -2.41 -9.66
CA THR A 53 6.70 -1.54 -8.92
C THR A 53 5.53 -1.04 -9.75
N ALA A 54 5.66 -1.09 -11.08
CA ALA A 54 4.71 -0.46 -12.01
C ALA A 54 4.43 1.02 -11.66
N LYS A 55 5.48 1.77 -11.36
CA LYS A 55 5.43 3.22 -11.15
C LYS A 55 4.85 3.94 -12.38
N PRO A 56 4.31 5.14 -12.20
CA PRO A 56 3.99 5.99 -13.34
C PRO A 56 5.27 6.30 -14.14
N SER A 57 5.18 6.16 -15.46
CA SER A 57 6.25 6.47 -16.40
C SER A 57 6.61 7.95 -16.36
N THR A 58 7.78 8.31 -16.91
CA THR A 58 8.19 9.74 -17.07
C THR A 58 7.11 10.52 -17.83
N ALA A 59 6.60 9.98 -18.93
CA ALA A 59 5.54 10.63 -19.71
C ALA A 59 4.25 10.87 -18.92
N GLU A 60 3.86 9.94 -18.03
CA GLU A 60 2.71 10.13 -17.13
C GLU A 60 2.99 11.18 -16.05
N ARG A 61 4.21 11.24 -15.53
CA ARG A 61 4.63 12.25 -14.54
C ARG A 61 4.75 13.66 -15.15
N ASP A 62 5.09 13.75 -16.42
CA ASP A 62 5.15 15.03 -17.15
C ASP A 62 3.74 15.59 -17.43
N ARG A 63 2.73 14.73 -17.58
CA ARG A 63 1.32 15.14 -17.74
C ARG A 63 0.75 15.74 -16.46
N VAL A 64 0.99 15.10 -15.30
CA VAL A 64 0.44 15.48 -14.01
C VAL A 64 1.50 15.33 -12.92
N PRO A 65 1.66 16.30 -12.01
CA PRO A 65 2.58 16.14 -10.88
C PRO A 65 2.19 14.95 -10.00
N HIS A 66 3.21 14.13 -9.66
CA HIS A 66 3.06 12.97 -8.78
C HIS A 66 3.84 13.16 -7.49
N HIS A 67 3.19 12.94 -6.38
CA HIS A 67 3.76 12.96 -5.04
C HIS A 67 3.83 11.55 -4.45
N MET A 68 4.69 11.32 -3.49
CA MET A 68 4.88 10.05 -2.80
C MET A 68 5.36 8.90 -3.73
N VAL A 69 6.12 9.25 -4.76
CA VAL A 69 6.84 8.34 -5.65
C VAL A 69 8.32 8.69 -5.55
N ASP A 70 9.21 7.69 -5.50
CA ASP A 70 10.67 7.88 -5.45
C ASP A 70 11.17 8.77 -4.29
N ILE A 71 10.53 8.68 -3.13
CA ILE A 71 10.84 9.59 -2.01
C ILE A 71 11.92 9.07 -1.07
N VAL A 72 12.15 7.74 -1.02
CA VAL A 72 13.13 7.14 -0.12
C VAL A 72 14.03 6.13 -0.81
N SER A 73 15.23 5.90 -0.24
CA SER A 73 16.12 4.81 -0.66
C SER A 73 15.55 3.44 -0.25
N PRO A 74 15.79 2.37 -1.02
CA PRO A 74 15.43 1.00 -0.63
C PRO A 74 15.96 0.55 0.74
N SER A 75 17.06 1.14 1.22
CA SER A 75 17.63 0.87 2.55
C SER A 75 16.78 1.40 3.70
N VAL A 76 15.84 2.32 3.44
CA VAL A 76 14.99 2.94 4.46
C VAL A 76 13.77 2.08 4.73
N ILE A 77 13.50 1.78 6.00
CA ILE A 77 12.23 1.17 6.41
C ILE A 77 11.17 2.26 6.48
N TYR A 78 10.28 2.31 5.51
CA TYR A 78 9.21 3.28 5.45
C TYR A 78 7.89 2.67 5.95
N THR A 79 7.33 3.25 6.99
CA THR A 79 6.15 2.71 7.67
C THR A 79 4.86 3.37 7.18
N ALA A 80 3.71 2.76 7.49
CA ALA A 80 2.42 3.38 7.22
C ALA A 80 2.20 4.68 8.01
N GLY A 81 2.82 4.82 9.18
CA GLY A 81 2.81 6.06 9.96
C GLY A 81 3.59 7.18 9.27
N ASP A 82 4.77 6.86 8.70
CA ASP A 82 5.57 7.81 7.93
C ASP A 82 4.80 8.25 6.68
N TYR A 83 4.21 7.29 5.96
CA TYR A 83 3.35 7.59 4.82
C TYR A 83 2.19 8.51 5.20
N GLY A 84 1.44 8.20 6.25
CA GLY A 84 0.29 9.00 6.66
C GLY A 84 0.66 10.46 6.95
N ARG A 85 1.79 10.70 7.65
CA ARG A 85 2.30 12.04 7.91
C ARG A 85 2.71 12.77 6.64
N ALA A 86 3.54 12.15 5.81
CA ALA A 86 4.04 12.77 4.58
C ALA A 86 2.92 13.02 3.56
N ALA A 87 2.01 12.06 3.37
CA ALA A 87 0.89 12.19 2.46
C ALA A 87 -0.11 13.28 2.90
N ARG A 88 -0.34 13.48 4.21
CA ARG A 88 -1.15 14.59 4.72
C ARG A 88 -0.54 15.95 4.39
N ILE A 89 0.77 16.07 4.51
CA ILE A 89 1.49 17.29 4.11
C ILE A 89 1.31 17.55 2.62
N ALA A 90 1.50 16.53 1.77
CA ALA A 90 1.32 16.66 0.32
C ALA A 90 -0.12 17.05 -0.04
N VAL A 91 -1.12 16.36 0.51
CA VAL A 91 -2.56 16.67 0.30
C VAL A 91 -2.89 18.11 0.71
N ALA A 92 -2.42 18.55 1.87
CA ALA A 92 -2.66 19.92 2.35
C ALA A 92 -1.97 20.97 1.47
N ASP A 93 -0.75 20.70 0.99
CA ASP A 93 -0.03 21.61 0.09
C ASP A 93 -0.72 21.74 -1.27
N ILE A 94 -1.14 20.63 -1.88
CA ILE A 94 -1.89 20.63 -3.14
C ILE A 94 -3.16 21.46 -2.99
N ALA A 95 -3.94 21.22 -1.95
CA ALA A 95 -5.18 21.96 -1.70
C ALA A 95 -4.92 23.46 -1.45
N ARG A 96 -3.86 23.82 -0.70
CA ARG A 96 -3.46 25.21 -0.45
C ARG A 96 -3.11 25.95 -1.75
N ARG A 97 -2.61 25.25 -2.77
CA ARG A 97 -2.36 25.79 -4.11
C ARG A 97 -3.61 25.86 -5.00
N GLY A 98 -4.80 25.54 -4.46
CA GLY A 98 -6.04 25.52 -5.20
C GLY A 98 -6.17 24.35 -6.18
N ARG A 99 -5.38 23.31 -6.02
CA ARG A 99 -5.43 22.10 -6.84
C ARG A 99 -6.17 20.98 -6.11
N VAL A 100 -6.69 20.00 -6.85
CA VAL A 100 -7.40 18.86 -6.29
C VAL A 100 -6.41 17.71 -6.00
N PRO A 101 -6.18 17.32 -4.74
CA PRO A 101 -5.39 16.13 -4.44
C PRO A 101 -6.16 14.85 -4.82
N ILE A 102 -5.49 13.96 -5.58
CA ILE A 102 -6.03 12.67 -6.00
C ILE A 102 -5.14 11.57 -5.44
N VAL A 103 -5.61 10.91 -4.39
CA VAL A 103 -4.88 9.80 -3.76
C VAL A 103 -5.18 8.52 -4.50
N THR A 104 -4.17 7.90 -5.11
CA THR A 104 -4.35 6.69 -5.90
C THR A 104 -3.45 5.55 -5.44
N GLY A 105 -4.00 4.37 -5.23
CA GLY A 105 -3.18 3.21 -4.91
C GLY A 105 -3.92 2.00 -4.37
N GLY A 106 -3.12 1.00 -4.02
CA GLY A 106 -3.62 -0.30 -3.57
C GLY A 106 -3.19 -0.68 -2.15
N THR A 107 -2.43 0.16 -1.44
CA THR A 107 -1.95 -0.13 -0.09
C THR A 107 -2.95 0.36 0.96
N GLY A 108 -3.92 -0.49 1.30
CA GLY A 108 -5.03 -0.12 2.19
C GLY A 108 -4.60 0.40 3.57
N LEU A 109 -3.48 -0.09 4.13
CA LEU A 109 -2.97 0.43 5.40
C LEU A 109 -2.43 1.87 5.26
N TYR A 110 -1.83 2.22 4.12
CA TYR A 110 -1.41 3.59 3.82
C TYR A 110 -2.62 4.52 3.70
N LEU A 111 -3.64 4.09 2.96
CA LEU A 111 -4.86 4.85 2.83
C LEU A 111 -5.54 5.09 4.19
N ARG A 112 -5.61 4.07 5.04
CA ARG A 112 -6.09 4.20 6.42
C ARG A 112 -5.25 5.17 7.25
N ALA A 113 -3.92 5.12 7.13
CA ALA A 113 -3.03 6.01 7.85
C ALA A 113 -3.24 7.48 7.45
N LEU A 114 -3.48 7.74 6.17
CA LEU A 114 -3.78 9.06 5.64
C LEU A 114 -5.15 9.56 6.14
N LEU A 115 -6.21 8.78 5.93
CA LEU A 115 -7.59 9.24 6.12
C LEU A 115 -8.05 9.13 7.56
N ASP A 116 -7.85 7.98 8.19
CA ASP A 116 -8.42 7.67 9.50
C ASP A 116 -7.38 7.87 10.64
N GLY A 117 -6.10 8.04 10.28
CA GLY A 117 -4.99 7.99 11.22
C GLY A 117 -4.71 6.56 11.71
N LEU A 118 -3.60 6.42 12.38
CA LEU A 118 -3.22 5.19 13.08
C LEU A 118 -3.10 5.47 14.57
N SER A 119 -3.42 4.48 15.39
CA SER A 119 -3.16 4.56 16.83
C SER A 119 -1.65 4.70 17.07
N HIS A 120 -1.26 5.53 18.02
CA HIS A 120 0.13 5.67 18.43
C HIS A 120 0.61 4.31 18.98
N ALA A 121 1.60 3.76 18.36
CA ALA A 121 2.22 2.51 18.78
C ALA A 121 3.73 2.72 18.86
N PRO A 122 4.44 2.00 19.73
CA PRO A 122 5.88 2.06 19.82
C PRO A 122 6.54 1.85 18.47
N GLN A 123 7.69 2.47 18.29
CA GLN A 123 8.50 2.20 17.12
C GLN A 123 8.88 0.72 17.05
N ARG A 124 9.21 0.27 15.87
CA ARG A 124 9.66 -1.10 15.60
C ARG A 124 10.96 -1.38 16.37
N ASP A 125 10.99 -2.50 17.07
CA ASP A 125 12.19 -3.04 17.74
C ASP A 125 12.70 -4.26 16.96
N ASP A 126 13.75 -4.06 16.19
CA ASP A 126 14.31 -5.13 15.36
C ASP A 126 15.00 -6.23 16.19
N ALA A 127 15.56 -5.93 17.36
CA ALA A 127 16.16 -6.90 18.25
C ALA A 127 15.10 -7.83 18.85
N LEU A 128 13.97 -7.27 19.32
CA LEU A 128 12.84 -8.06 19.82
C LEU A 128 12.24 -8.93 18.70
N ARG A 129 12.05 -8.38 17.51
CA ARG A 129 11.53 -9.13 16.34
C ARG A 129 12.43 -10.29 15.94
N ALA A 130 13.74 -10.06 15.86
CA ALA A 130 14.71 -11.11 15.59
C ALA A 130 14.67 -12.21 16.66
N ARG A 131 14.51 -11.84 17.93
CA ARG A 131 14.35 -12.82 19.02
C ARG A 131 13.07 -13.65 18.88
N LEU A 132 11.94 -13.01 18.52
CA LEU A 132 10.67 -13.68 18.29
C LEU A 132 10.75 -14.60 17.06
N GLN A 133 11.39 -14.16 15.98
CA GLN A 133 11.59 -14.98 14.79
C GLN A 133 12.42 -16.21 15.09
N ARG A 134 13.55 -16.08 15.77
CA ARG A 134 14.36 -17.23 16.23
C ARG A 134 13.58 -18.20 17.12
N ALA A 135 12.60 -17.70 17.88
CA ALA A 135 11.73 -18.58 18.67
C ALA A 135 10.77 -19.38 17.78
N VAL A 136 10.27 -18.78 16.70
CA VAL A 136 9.45 -19.45 15.66
C VAL A 136 10.27 -20.53 14.96
N ASP A 137 11.49 -20.20 14.52
CA ASP A 137 12.37 -21.11 13.79
C ASP A 137 12.70 -22.37 14.62
N ARG A 138 12.86 -22.20 15.93
CA ARG A 138 13.18 -23.30 16.85
C ARG A 138 11.98 -24.12 17.34
N ARG A 139 10.81 -23.51 17.51
CA ARG A 139 9.67 -24.11 18.23
C ARG A 139 8.37 -24.10 17.42
N GLY A 140 8.42 -23.62 16.17
CA GLY A 140 7.28 -23.46 15.29
C GLY A 140 6.39 -22.24 15.65
N PRO A 141 5.49 -21.85 14.72
CA PRO A 141 4.69 -20.60 14.82
C PRO A 141 3.76 -20.56 16.05
N GLY A 142 3.37 -21.68 16.61
CA GLY A 142 2.51 -21.76 17.80
C GLY A 142 3.11 -21.11 19.06
N VAL A 143 4.43 -20.86 19.11
CA VAL A 143 5.06 -20.17 20.24
C VAL A 143 4.57 -18.71 20.35
N LEU A 144 4.35 -18.03 19.23
CA LEU A 144 3.87 -16.66 19.21
C LEU A 144 2.43 -16.57 19.73
N GLN A 145 1.58 -17.49 19.30
CA GLN A 145 0.19 -17.53 19.75
C GLN A 145 0.09 -17.75 21.26
N ARG A 146 0.91 -18.66 21.83
CA ARG A 146 0.95 -18.88 23.28
C ARG A 146 1.48 -17.66 24.03
N ALA A 147 2.51 -16.99 23.50
CA ALA A 147 3.06 -15.77 24.11
C ALA A 147 2.01 -14.64 24.11
N LEU A 148 1.36 -14.42 22.95
CA LEU A 148 0.35 -13.37 22.82
C LEU A 148 -0.88 -13.64 23.72
N ARG A 149 -1.31 -14.89 23.87
CA ARG A 149 -2.43 -15.24 24.76
C ARG A 149 -2.18 -14.85 26.22
N ARG A 150 -0.91 -14.79 26.65
CA ARG A 150 -0.55 -14.34 28.00
C ARG A 150 -0.46 -12.82 28.11
N LEU A 151 -0.03 -12.14 27.04
CA LEU A 151 0.20 -10.69 27.02
C LEU A 151 -1.08 -9.92 26.66
N ASP A 152 -1.88 -10.44 25.73
CA ASP A 152 -3.08 -9.82 25.19
C ASP A 152 -4.03 -10.92 24.69
N PRO A 153 -4.86 -11.52 25.57
CA PRO A 153 -5.80 -12.58 25.19
C PRO A 153 -6.74 -12.16 24.06
N ALA A 154 -7.24 -10.93 24.11
CA ALA A 154 -8.18 -10.42 23.11
C ALA A 154 -7.55 -10.26 21.71
N ALA A 155 -6.28 -9.88 21.64
CA ALA A 155 -5.54 -9.91 20.38
C ALA A 155 -5.30 -11.35 19.90
N ALA A 156 -4.98 -12.27 20.81
CA ALA A 156 -4.72 -13.66 20.47
C ALA A 156 -5.95 -14.38 19.88
N GLU A 157 -7.15 -14.02 20.26
CA GLU A 157 -8.40 -14.54 19.68
C GLU A 157 -8.66 -14.03 18.26
N ARG A 158 -8.24 -12.79 17.97
CA ARG A 158 -8.49 -12.12 16.67
C ARG A 158 -7.44 -12.43 15.61
N ILE A 159 -6.21 -12.71 16.04
CA ILE A 159 -5.08 -12.91 15.12
C ILE A 159 -4.93 -14.41 14.89
N HIS A 160 -5.03 -14.81 13.61
CA HIS A 160 -4.87 -16.20 13.22
C HIS A 160 -3.45 -16.71 13.57
N ALA A 161 -3.34 -17.95 14.06
CA ALA A 161 -2.08 -18.55 14.52
C ALA A 161 -0.97 -18.60 13.45
N ASN A 162 -1.34 -18.61 12.15
CA ASN A 162 -0.40 -18.61 11.04
C ASN A 162 0.01 -17.19 10.60
N ASP A 163 -0.55 -16.12 11.18
CA ASP A 163 -0.18 -14.74 10.84
C ASP A 163 0.97 -14.26 11.74
N ALA A 164 2.15 -14.84 11.52
CA ALA A 164 3.34 -14.54 12.31
C ALA A 164 3.65 -13.04 12.37
N SER A 165 3.44 -12.31 11.26
CA SER A 165 3.72 -10.87 11.19
C SER A 165 2.83 -10.07 12.16
N LYS A 166 1.53 -10.36 12.21
CA LYS A 166 0.61 -9.71 13.14
C LYS A 166 0.84 -10.15 14.58
N LEU A 167 1.14 -11.44 14.80
CA LEU A 167 1.47 -11.96 16.13
C LEU A 167 2.73 -11.28 16.70
N ILE A 168 3.81 -11.19 15.90
CA ILE A 168 5.04 -10.51 16.30
C ILE A 168 4.74 -9.04 16.63
N ARG A 169 3.96 -8.35 15.79
CA ARG A 169 3.61 -6.94 16.03
C ARG A 169 2.80 -6.74 17.30
N ALA A 170 1.81 -7.60 17.54
CA ALA A 170 1.00 -7.52 18.75
C ALA A 170 1.83 -7.77 20.03
N ILE A 171 2.71 -8.76 20.01
CA ILE A 171 3.65 -9.04 21.11
C ILE A 171 4.58 -7.84 21.31
N GLU A 172 5.20 -7.35 20.23
CA GLU A 172 6.10 -6.19 20.26
C GLU A 172 5.44 -4.98 20.92
N VAL A 173 4.25 -4.61 20.48
CA VAL A 173 3.52 -3.46 21.03
C VAL A 173 3.19 -3.70 22.51
N SER A 174 2.68 -4.88 22.87
CA SER A 174 2.31 -5.20 24.25
C SER A 174 3.53 -5.17 25.19
N VAL A 175 4.68 -5.70 24.75
CA VAL A 175 5.93 -5.71 25.53
C VAL A 175 6.47 -4.30 25.70
N LEU A 176 6.54 -3.51 24.63
CA LEU A 176 7.12 -2.16 24.67
C LEU A 176 6.23 -1.16 25.43
N GLN A 177 4.91 -1.39 25.44
CA GLN A 177 3.99 -0.54 26.22
C GLN A 177 3.78 -1.03 27.65
N GLY A 178 4.23 -2.24 28.00
CA GLY A 178 3.98 -2.86 29.31
C GLY A 178 2.51 -3.18 29.60
N ARG A 179 1.65 -3.22 28.57
CA ARG A 179 0.20 -3.48 28.65
C ARG A 179 -0.33 -4.09 27.36
N PRO A 180 -1.52 -4.74 27.39
CA PRO A 180 -2.15 -5.29 26.19
C PRO A 180 -2.27 -4.24 25.06
N MET A 181 -1.90 -4.62 23.83
CA MET A 181 -2.05 -3.76 22.66
C MET A 181 -3.51 -3.35 22.43
N THR A 182 -4.45 -4.26 22.67
CA THR A 182 -5.89 -4.00 22.50
C THR A 182 -6.39 -2.94 23.46
N GLN A 183 -5.90 -2.88 24.69
CA GLN A 183 -6.23 -1.83 25.64
C GLN A 183 -5.69 -0.47 25.16
N GLY A 184 -4.45 -0.40 24.72
CA GLY A 184 -3.88 0.82 24.18
C GLY A 184 -4.65 1.37 22.96
N TRP A 185 -5.20 0.47 22.11
CA TRP A 185 -5.98 0.88 20.94
C TRP A 185 -7.38 1.42 21.29
N SER A 186 -8.02 0.91 22.33
CA SER A 186 -9.35 1.38 22.76
C SER A 186 -9.30 2.76 23.42
N GLU A 187 -8.18 3.10 24.05
CA GLU A 187 -7.97 4.37 24.76
C GLU A 187 -7.47 5.50 23.85
N GLN A 188 -6.82 5.16 22.75
CA GLN A 188 -6.22 6.16 21.86
C GLN A 188 -7.20 6.59 20.76
N ARG A 189 -7.48 7.88 20.70
CA ARG A 189 -8.19 8.47 19.55
C ARG A 189 -7.28 8.48 18.34
N ARG A 190 -7.79 7.95 17.23
CA ARG A 190 -7.18 8.19 15.92
C ARG A 190 -7.45 9.64 15.54
N GLU A 191 -6.52 10.24 14.83
CA GLU A 191 -6.69 11.57 14.27
C GLU A 191 -7.07 11.48 12.80
N PRO A 192 -8.36 11.49 12.45
CA PRO A 192 -8.78 11.43 11.05
C PRO A 192 -8.35 12.71 10.33
N LEU A 193 -8.17 12.60 9.03
CA LEU A 193 -7.99 13.77 8.17
C LEU A 193 -9.30 14.57 8.14
N THR A 194 -9.23 15.83 8.50
CA THR A 194 -10.38 16.75 8.53
C THR A 194 -10.17 17.91 7.56
N GLY A 195 -11.22 18.66 7.29
CA GLY A 195 -11.16 19.84 6.43
C GLY A 195 -11.25 19.56 4.93
N PHE A 196 -11.60 18.33 4.53
CA PHE A 196 -11.79 17.94 3.14
C PHE A 196 -13.17 17.30 2.92
N ARG A 197 -13.75 17.55 1.75
CA ARG A 197 -14.83 16.76 1.19
C ARG A 197 -14.20 15.60 0.42
N VAL A 198 -14.35 14.37 0.92
CA VAL A 198 -13.63 13.20 0.38
C VAL A 198 -14.57 12.36 -0.47
N VAL A 199 -14.22 12.14 -1.74
CA VAL A 199 -14.90 11.22 -2.65
C VAL A 199 -14.09 9.94 -2.79
N HIS A 200 -14.69 8.80 -2.47
CA HIS A 200 -14.04 7.50 -2.52
C HIS A 200 -14.54 6.71 -3.73
N ILE A 201 -13.65 6.49 -4.70
CA ILE A 201 -13.91 5.72 -5.93
C ILE A 201 -13.16 4.41 -5.87
N GLY A 202 -13.85 3.31 -6.14
CA GLY A 202 -13.25 1.97 -6.22
C GLY A 202 -13.38 1.37 -7.62
N LEU A 203 -12.30 0.83 -8.18
CA LEU A 203 -12.38 0.05 -9.42
C LEU A 203 -12.59 -1.43 -9.13
N GLN A 204 -13.62 -2.01 -9.73
CA GLN A 204 -13.97 -3.44 -9.60
C GLN A 204 -14.10 -4.09 -10.99
N PRO A 205 -12.97 -4.36 -11.67
CA PRO A 205 -13.01 -5.07 -12.95
C PRO A 205 -13.41 -6.53 -12.79
N ASP A 206 -13.81 -7.15 -13.92
CA ASP A 206 -14.00 -8.59 -13.98
C ASP A 206 -12.75 -9.35 -13.52
N ARG A 207 -12.96 -10.40 -12.74
CA ARG A 207 -11.86 -11.12 -12.09
C ARG A 207 -10.96 -11.87 -13.10
N ALA A 208 -11.55 -12.46 -14.14
CA ALA A 208 -10.79 -13.23 -15.11
C ALA A 208 -9.93 -12.27 -15.96
N ALA A 209 -10.51 -11.17 -16.41
CA ALA A 209 -9.81 -10.12 -17.15
C ALA A 209 -8.70 -9.47 -16.30
N LEU A 210 -8.97 -9.22 -15.01
CA LEU A 210 -7.95 -8.72 -14.08
C LEU A 210 -6.76 -9.67 -13.95
N TYR A 211 -7.02 -10.96 -13.82
CA TYR A 211 -5.96 -11.96 -13.70
C TYR A 211 -5.14 -12.10 -14.98
N ALA A 212 -5.77 -12.01 -16.13
CA ALA A 212 -5.07 -11.97 -17.43
C ALA A 212 -4.12 -10.77 -17.52
N ARG A 213 -4.58 -9.57 -17.13
CA ARG A 213 -3.73 -8.36 -17.08
C ARG A 213 -2.59 -8.48 -16.07
N ILE A 214 -2.83 -9.06 -14.90
CA ILE A 214 -1.78 -9.32 -13.90
C ILE A 214 -0.72 -10.24 -14.47
N ASN A 215 -1.12 -11.34 -15.12
CA ASN A 215 -0.18 -12.29 -15.70
C ASN A 215 0.67 -11.64 -16.81
N ALA A 216 0.03 -10.98 -17.77
CA ALA A 216 0.73 -10.27 -18.85
C ALA A 216 1.72 -9.21 -18.32
N ARG A 217 1.35 -8.50 -17.26
CA ARG A 217 2.25 -7.54 -16.63
C ARG A 217 3.46 -8.21 -15.97
N CYS A 218 3.28 -9.34 -15.29
CA CYS A 218 4.41 -10.07 -14.71
C CYS A 218 5.35 -10.57 -15.81
N ASP A 219 4.82 -11.10 -16.91
CA ASP A 219 5.61 -11.54 -18.07
C ASP A 219 6.43 -10.36 -18.64
N ALA A 220 5.82 -9.18 -18.77
CA ALA A 220 6.48 -7.98 -19.25
C ALA A 220 7.63 -7.55 -18.32
N MET A 221 7.40 -7.51 -17.00
CA MET A 221 8.43 -7.14 -16.03
C MET A 221 9.70 -7.99 -16.16
N PHE A 222 9.57 -9.30 -16.26
CA PHE A 222 10.73 -10.19 -16.41
C PHE A 222 11.38 -10.02 -17.78
N ARG A 223 10.61 -9.96 -18.85
CA ARG A 223 11.14 -9.75 -20.21
C ARG A 223 11.88 -8.41 -20.35
N GLU A 224 11.45 -7.37 -19.63
CA GLU A 224 12.05 -6.05 -19.63
C GLU A 224 13.29 -5.94 -18.72
N GLY A 225 13.66 -7.01 -18.01
CA GLY A 225 14.91 -7.11 -17.28
C GLY A 225 14.80 -6.99 -15.76
N LEU A 226 13.69 -7.37 -15.16
CA LEU A 226 13.51 -7.33 -13.69
C LEU A 226 14.61 -8.08 -12.93
N VAL A 227 15.16 -9.18 -13.51
CA VAL A 227 16.27 -9.92 -12.87
C VAL A 227 17.53 -9.08 -12.84
N ALA A 228 17.87 -8.39 -13.94
CA ALA A 228 19.04 -7.53 -14.02
C ALA A 228 18.90 -6.28 -13.12
N GLU A 229 17.71 -5.66 -13.08
CA GLU A 229 17.42 -4.57 -12.15
C GLU A 229 17.62 -5.04 -10.70
N THR A 230 17.11 -6.24 -10.36
CA THR A 230 17.24 -6.81 -9.02
C THR A 230 18.69 -7.10 -8.65
N ASP A 231 19.51 -7.59 -9.59
CA ASP A 231 20.94 -7.84 -9.37
C ASP A 231 21.67 -6.54 -9.00
N GLY A 232 21.43 -5.47 -9.75
CA GLY A 232 21.98 -4.15 -9.45
C GLY A 232 21.56 -3.61 -8.08
N LEU A 233 20.31 -3.82 -7.70
CA LEU A 233 19.78 -3.42 -6.39
C LEU A 233 20.38 -4.27 -5.25
N VAL A 234 20.54 -5.59 -5.46
CA VAL A 234 21.20 -6.49 -4.49
C VAL A 234 22.65 -6.10 -4.30
N ALA A 235 23.38 -5.80 -5.38
CA ALA A 235 24.77 -5.34 -5.31
C ALA A 235 24.91 -4.04 -4.50
N ARG A 236 23.94 -3.14 -4.59
CA ARG A 236 23.97 -1.83 -3.92
C ARG A 236 23.46 -1.86 -2.49
N TYR A 237 22.38 -2.59 -2.22
CA TYR A 237 21.65 -2.53 -0.94
C TYR A 237 21.72 -3.82 -0.12
N GLY A 238 22.30 -4.88 -0.67
CA GLY A 238 22.35 -6.21 -0.06
C GLY A 238 21.09 -7.04 -0.31
N ALA A 239 21.26 -8.37 -0.32
CA ALA A 239 20.16 -9.32 -0.54
C ALA A 239 19.08 -9.28 0.55
N ASP A 240 19.44 -8.90 1.78
CA ASP A 240 18.52 -8.79 2.92
C ASP A 240 17.75 -7.47 2.95
N CYS A 241 17.95 -6.59 1.94
CA CYS A 241 17.22 -5.33 1.83
C CYS A 241 15.72 -5.58 1.79
N ARG A 242 15.00 -5.03 2.77
CA ARG A 242 13.57 -5.31 2.96
C ARG A 242 12.70 -4.94 1.76
N ALA A 243 13.04 -3.87 1.05
CA ALA A 243 12.30 -3.44 -0.14
C ALA A 243 12.31 -4.51 -1.23
N LEU A 244 13.41 -5.26 -1.34
CA LEU A 244 13.59 -6.34 -2.32
C LEU A 244 12.82 -7.62 -1.99
N HIS A 245 12.11 -7.69 -0.86
CA HIS A 245 11.14 -8.76 -0.59
C HIS A 245 9.76 -8.47 -1.19
N ALA A 246 9.60 -7.38 -1.95
CA ALA A 246 8.39 -7.09 -2.69
C ALA A 246 8.17 -8.13 -3.81
N LEU A 247 6.89 -8.32 -4.19
CA LEU A 247 6.51 -9.24 -5.26
C LEU A 247 7.20 -8.86 -6.58
N GLY A 248 7.68 -9.83 -7.29
CA GLY A 248 8.54 -9.69 -8.46
C GLY A 248 10.02 -9.70 -8.07
N TYR A 249 10.46 -8.82 -7.19
CA TYR A 249 11.85 -8.76 -6.73
C TYR A 249 12.26 -9.99 -5.92
N ALA A 250 11.41 -10.48 -5.04
CA ALA A 250 11.67 -11.71 -4.28
C ALA A 250 11.86 -12.93 -5.19
N GLU A 251 11.07 -13.03 -6.24
CA GLU A 251 11.17 -14.08 -7.26
C GLU A 251 12.42 -13.90 -8.13
N ALA A 252 12.75 -12.67 -8.53
CA ALA A 252 13.96 -12.35 -9.27
C ALA A 252 15.22 -12.67 -8.45
N GLN A 253 15.25 -12.37 -7.14
CA GLN A 253 16.32 -12.80 -6.27
C GLN A 253 16.47 -14.33 -6.22
N ALA A 254 15.37 -15.09 -6.22
CA ALA A 254 15.43 -16.55 -6.24
C ALA A 254 16.04 -17.08 -7.56
N VAL A 255 15.86 -16.37 -8.68
CA VAL A 255 16.58 -16.66 -9.95
C VAL A 255 18.08 -16.40 -9.78
N LEU A 256 18.48 -15.27 -9.23
CA LEU A 256 19.88 -14.91 -9.01
C LEU A 256 20.60 -15.92 -8.10
N ARG A 257 19.89 -16.49 -7.13
CA ARG A 257 20.44 -17.56 -6.25
C ARG A 257 20.40 -18.96 -6.87
N GLY A 258 19.88 -19.11 -8.09
CA GLY A 258 19.73 -20.43 -8.73
C GLY A 258 18.66 -21.34 -8.11
N GLU A 259 17.78 -20.79 -7.29
CA GLU A 259 16.68 -21.53 -6.64
C GLU A 259 15.49 -21.75 -7.60
N LEU A 260 15.30 -20.86 -8.55
CA LEU A 260 14.25 -20.91 -9.56
C LEU A 260 14.82 -20.62 -10.95
N THR A 261 14.23 -21.25 -11.97
CA THR A 261 14.38 -20.76 -13.34
C THR A 261 13.54 -19.48 -13.51
N GLU A 262 13.85 -18.64 -14.49
CA GLU A 262 13.07 -17.45 -14.77
C GLU A 262 11.59 -17.77 -15.05
N ALA A 263 11.31 -18.84 -15.81
CA ALA A 263 9.96 -19.31 -16.08
C ALA A 263 9.20 -19.67 -14.78
N GLN A 264 9.87 -20.31 -13.83
CA GLN A 264 9.28 -20.63 -12.52
C GLN A 264 9.03 -19.37 -11.68
N ALA A 265 9.96 -18.40 -11.73
CA ALA A 265 9.84 -17.12 -11.04
C ALA A 265 8.64 -16.32 -11.57
N ILE A 266 8.45 -16.27 -12.89
CA ILE A 266 7.29 -15.63 -13.52
C ILE A 266 5.97 -16.23 -13.00
N VAL A 267 5.83 -17.57 -13.04
CA VAL A 267 4.61 -18.26 -12.56
C VAL A 267 4.35 -17.94 -11.07
N LYS A 268 5.39 -17.92 -10.26
CA LYS A 268 5.30 -17.61 -8.83
C LYS A 268 4.93 -16.13 -8.60
N ALA A 269 5.52 -15.20 -9.34
CA ALA A 269 5.18 -13.77 -9.30
C ALA A 269 3.73 -13.53 -9.71
N GLN A 270 3.26 -14.14 -10.81
CA GLN A 270 1.87 -14.08 -11.24
C GLN A 270 0.92 -14.52 -10.13
N GLN A 271 1.19 -15.68 -9.49
CA GLN A 271 0.38 -16.18 -8.38
C GLN A 271 0.42 -15.22 -7.18
N GLY A 272 1.59 -14.68 -6.85
CA GLY A 272 1.78 -13.70 -5.78
C GLY A 272 0.94 -12.43 -6.00
N HIS A 273 0.98 -11.88 -7.22
CA HIS A 273 0.21 -10.70 -7.61
C HIS A 273 -1.30 -10.94 -7.65
N ARG A 274 -1.78 -12.12 -8.13
CA ARG A 274 -3.20 -12.49 -8.05
C ARG A 274 -3.69 -12.57 -6.59
N ASN A 275 -2.88 -13.18 -5.71
CA ASN A 275 -3.18 -13.25 -4.29
C ASN A 275 -3.19 -11.85 -3.64
N TYR A 276 -2.29 -10.96 -4.07
CA TYR A 276 -2.25 -9.57 -3.62
C TYR A 276 -3.51 -8.81 -4.05
N ALA A 277 -3.90 -8.93 -5.32
CA ALA A 277 -5.14 -8.34 -5.82
C ALA A 277 -6.38 -8.80 -5.05
N LYS A 278 -6.45 -10.11 -4.71
CA LYS A 278 -7.52 -10.65 -3.86
C LYS A 278 -7.52 -10.02 -2.47
N ARG A 279 -6.35 -9.88 -1.83
CA ARG A 279 -6.23 -9.22 -0.52
C ARG A 279 -6.64 -7.76 -0.57
N GLN A 280 -6.25 -7.02 -1.62
CA GLN A 280 -6.68 -5.63 -1.82
C GLN A 280 -8.20 -5.52 -1.94
N GLY A 281 -8.82 -6.35 -2.78
CA GLY A 281 -10.27 -6.39 -2.92
C GLY A 281 -10.99 -6.70 -1.60
N THR A 282 -10.46 -7.63 -0.79
CA THR A 282 -11.01 -7.92 0.53
C THR A 282 -10.85 -6.74 1.49
N TRP A 283 -9.70 -6.07 1.45
CA TRP A 283 -9.42 -4.91 2.29
C TRP A 283 -10.38 -3.75 2.00
N PHE A 284 -10.49 -3.38 0.72
CA PHE A 284 -11.30 -2.21 0.35
C PHE A 284 -12.81 -2.46 0.43
N ARG A 285 -13.27 -3.71 0.27
CA ARG A 285 -14.70 -4.05 0.30
C ARG A 285 -15.37 -3.78 1.64
N VAL A 286 -14.61 -3.74 2.74
CA VAL A 286 -15.15 -3.45 4.08
C VAL A 286 -15.28 -1.95 4.35
N ASP A 287 -14.76 -1.08 3.48
CA ASP A 287 -14.91 0.37 3.58
C ASP A 287 -16.18 0.82 2.86
N ALA A 288 -17.23 1.07 3.63
CA ALA A 288 -18.53 1.47 3.08
C ALA A 288 -18.52 2.85 2.39
N ARG A 289 -17.46 3.64 2.54
CA ARG A 289 -17.33 4.94 1.87
C ARG A 289 -17.04 4.78 0.38
N ILE A 290 -16.50 3.63 -0.05
CA ILE A 290 -16.06 3.41 -1.43
C ILE A 290 -17.26 3.14 -2.33
N GLN A 291 -17.43 3.99 -3.33
CA GLN A 291 -18.39 3.82 -4.42
C GLN A 291 -17.69 3.05 -5.55
N TRP A 292 -18.21 1.86 -5.87
CA TRP A 292 -17.57 0.95 -6.80
C TRP A 292 -18.02 1.18 -8.23
N ILE A 293 -17.05 1.27 -9.16
CA ILE A 293 -17.28 1.32 -10.60
C ILE A 293 -16.79 -0.01 -11.21
N ALA A 294 -17.65 -0.68 -11.96
CA ALA A 294 -17.28 -1.84 -12.76
C ALA A 294 -16.39 -1.43 -13.93
N GLY A 295 -15.38 -2.25 -14.27
CA GLY A 295 -14.50 -1.98 -15.42
C GLY A 295 -13.09 -1.57 -15.04
N PHE A 296 -12.34 -1.13 -16.03
CA PHE A 296 -10.92 -0.78 -15.92
C PHE A 296 -10.67 0.69 -16.21
N GLY A 297 -9.69 1.26 -15.55
CA GLY A 297 -9.00 2.49 -15.94
C GLY A 297 -9.91 3.59 -16.48
N THR A 298 -9.60 4.03 -17.68
CA THR A 298 -10.29 5.14 -18.36
C THR A 298 -11.74 4.86 -18.71
N ASP A 299 -12.18 3.60 -18.82
CA ASP A 299 -13.59 3.26 -19.03
C ASP A 299 -14.48 3.77 -17.87
N ALA A 300 -13.88 3.99 -16.71
CA ALA A 300 -14.56 4.47 -15.51
C ALA A 300 -14.60 6.00 -15.39
N THR A 301 -13.91 6.77 -16.26
CA THR A 301 -13.71 8.22 -16.11
C THR A 301 -15.02 8.99 -16.04
N GLY A 302 -15.94 8.75 -16.95
CA GLY A 302 -17.23 9.44 -16.95
C GLY A 302 -18.09 9.17 -15.70
N ALA A 303 -18.07 7.92 -15.20
CA ALA A 303 -18.77 7.59 -13.95
C ALA A 303 -18.09 8.24 -12.74
N ALA A 304 -16.75 8.24 -12.71
CA ALA A 304 -15.98 8.84 -11.63
C ALA A 304 -16.18 10.36 -11.55
N LEU A 305 -16.21 11.08 -12.69
CA LEU A 305 -16.48 12.52 -12.72
C LEU A 305 -17.89 12.84 -12.19
N ARG A 306 -18.91 12.08 -12.59
CA ARG A 306 -20.27 12.26 -12.03
C ARG A 306 -20.33 12.05 -10.52
N MET A 307 -19.57 11.11 -9.97
CA MET A 307 -19.48 10.93 -8.51
C MET A 307 -18.84 12.13 -7.80
N VAL A 308 -17.86 12.75 -8.43
CA VAL A 308 -17.21 13.96 -7.91
C VAL A 308 -18.14 15.16 -7.94
N GLU A 309 -18.92 15.31 -9.01
CA GLU A 309 -19.91 16.39 -9.18
C GLU A 309 -21.08 16.28 -8.20
N ALA A 310 -21.51 15.05 -7.90
CA ALA A 310 -22.65 14.76 -7.02
C ALA A 310 -22.31 14.83 -5.52
N ALA A 311 -21.06 14.92 -5.17
CA ALA A 311 -20.61 14.90 -3.78
C ALA A 311 -20.50 16.31 -3.20
#